data_d073e9c9924b09419a287ee7735ca575
#
_entry.id   d073e9c9924b09419a287ee7735ca575
#
_cell.length_a   1.000
_cell.length_b   1.000
_cell.length_c   1.000
_cell.angle_alpha   90.00
_cell.angle_beta   90.00
_cell.angle_gamma   90.00
#
_symmetry.space_group_name_H-M   'P 1'
#
loop_
_entity.id
_entity.type
_entity.pdbx_description
1 polymer ?
#
loop_
_entity_poly.entity_id
_entity_poly.type
_entity_poly.pdbx_seq_one_letter_code
_entity_poly.pdbx_strand_id
1 'polypeptide(L)'
;MEYRTLENIDSICIYEAFTQAFSDYQVSVDMSFKSFETMLKRNGFMPAVSVGAFVDKTLVAFILNGVREWDNEKTVYDLGTGVIPDFRRTGIMGELLNLVSAICIKNKIRVYQLEVIQDNEKALTLYKKQGFQVDRVLNCYQLTGGIKEPGIYKAWKLEHPEKIQEAQWTIVKDFWTYPPSWQNAKDAVCAIARSFSYTIVKFDGNLIGYGIVDKIKGDIVQLAVHPQYRRMGVATEILLDLSKQTKSLEMKVINVDERDQALNIFLKKMKFRVFVKQYDMRKYFSV
;
A
#
# COMPACT_ATOMS: atom_id res chain seq x y z
N MET A 1 24.28 20.92 7.37
CA MET A 1 23.16 20.06 6.95
C MET A 1 22.23 20.88 6.09
N GLU A 2 21.87 20.39 4.91
CA GLU A 2 20.98 21.05 3.94
C GLU A 2 19.67 20.25 3.84
N TYR A 3 18.53 20.94 3.86
CA TYR A 3 17.20 20.35 3.71
C TYR A 3 16.60 20.83 2.39
N ARG A 4 16.24 19.91 1.49
CA ARG A 4 15.68 20.26 0.17
C ARG A 4 14.84 19.13 -0.42
N THR A 5 14.16 19.42 -1.51
CA THR A 5 13.43 18.40 -2.29
C THR A 5 14.40 17.40 -2.93
N LEU A 6 13.85 16.23 -3.30
CA LEU A 6 14.61 15.21 -4.03
C LEU A 6 14.55 15.40 -5.55
N GLU A 7 14.13 16.58 -6.03
CA GLU A 7 14.25 16.94 -7.44
C GLU A 7 15.70 16.88 -7.88
N ASN A 8 15.94 16.29 -9.04
CA ASN A 8 17.27 16.11 -9.63
C ASN A 8 18.24 15.23 -8.81
N ILE A 9 17.73 14.44 -7.85
CA ILE A 9 18.50 13.41 -7.17
C ILE A 9 18.33 12.09 -7.91
N ASP A 10 19.45 11.46 -8.25
CA ASP A 10 19.43 10.15 -8.90
C ASP A 10 18.75 9.10 -8.00
N SER A 11 17.88 8.27 -8.59
CA SER A 11 17.16 7.23 -7.87
C SER A 11 18.11 6.21 -7.19
N ILE A 12 19.32 6.03 -7.72
CA ILE A 12 20.33 5.17 -7.08
C ILE A 12 20.79 5.76 -5.76
N CYS A 13 21.01 7.08 -5.66
CA CYS A 13 21.38 7.74 -4.40
C CYS A 13 20.28 7.63 -3.35
N ILE A 14 19.01 7.74 -3.79
CA ILE A 14 17.85 7.55 -2.90
C ILE A 14 17.80 6.11 -2.42
N TYR A 15 18.03 5.13 -3.31
CA TYR A 15 18.05 3.71 -2.97
C TYR A 15 19.17 3.37 -1.98
N GLU A 16 20.37 3.90 -2.17
CA GLU A 16 21.50 3.71 -1.25
C GLU A 16 21.17 4.23 0.16
N ALA A 17 20.62 5.45 0.25
CA ALA A 17 20.18 6.02 1.52
C ALA A 17 19.04 5.18 2.15
N PHE A 18 18.10 4.69 1.33
CA PHE A 18 17.02 3.81 1.77
C PHE A 18 17.59 2.52 2.36
N THR A 19 18.48 1.83 1.66
CA THR A 19 19.09 0.58 2.12
C THR A 19 19.86 0.79 3.44
N GLN A 20 20.62 1.89 3.55
CA GLN A 20 21.35 2.22 4.78
C GLN A 20 20.40 2.54 5.94
N ALA A 21 19.33 3.31 5.69
CA ALA A 21 18.38 3.69 6.73
C ALA A 21 17.62 2.50 7.33
N PHE A 22 17.47 1.40 6.59
CA PHE A 22 16.77 0.20 7.03
C PHE A 22 17.70 -1.00 7.31
N SER A 23 19.03 -0.80 7.31
CA SER A 23 20.03 -1.88 7.48
C SER A 23 19.94 -2.61 8.82
N ASP A 24 19.45 -1.94 9.87
CA ASP A 24 19.28 -2.47 11.23
C ASP A 24 17.82 -2.68 11.62
N TYR A 25 16.91 -2.66 10.64
CA TYR A 25 15.47 -2.82 10.89
C TYR A 25 15.15 -4.28 11.24
N GLN A 26 14.23 -4.51 12.20
CA GLN A 26 13.86 -5.86 12.68
C GLN A 26 13.30 -6.77 11.57
N VAL A 27 12.75 -6.20 10.52
CA VAL A 27 12.36 -6.91 9.30
C VAL A 27 13.35 -6.50 8.23
N SER A 28 14.19 -7.45 7.80
CA SER A 28 15.14 -7.20 6.71
C SER A 28 14.42 -6.62 5.49
N VAL A 29 14.78 -5.39 5.10
CA VAL A 29 14.31 -4.77 3.87
C VAL A 29 15.33 -5.13 2.77
N ASP A 30 15.41 -6.42 2.44
CA ASP A 30 16.20 -6.88 1.30
C ASP A 30 15.41 -6.60 0.01
N MET A 31 15.65 -5.45 -0.57
CA MET A 31 14.97 -4.97 -1.78
C MET A 31 16.00 -4.63 -2.85
N SER A 32 15.94 -5.30 -4.00
CA SER A 32 16.77 -4.92 -5.15
C SER A 32 16.41 -3.53 -5.66
N PHE A 33 17.35 -2.85 -6.32
CA PHE A 33 17.11 -1.53 -6.93
C PHE A 33 15.88 -1.53 -7.86
N LYS A 34 15.74 -2.57 -8.69
CA LYS A 34 14.58 -2.73 -9.57
C LYS A 34 13.25 -2.84 -8.79
N SER A 35 13.27 -3.53 -7.63
CA SER A 35 12.08 -3.62 -6.77
C SER A 35 11.76 -2.29 -6.11
N PHE A 36 12.78 -1.52 -5.75
CA PHE A 36 12.65 -0.17 -5.22
C PHE A 36 12.02 0.77 -6.27
N GLU A 37 12.53 0.80 -7.48
CA GLU A 37 11.93 1.60 -8.58
C GLU A 37 10.47 1.20 -8.84
N THR A 38 10.18 -0.11 -8.81
CA THR A 38 8.82 -0.61 -8.96
C THR A 38 7.91 -0.13 -7.83
N MET A 39 8.40 -0.11 -6.58
CA MET A 39 7.69 0.43 -5.42
C MET A 39 7.42 1.94 -5.59
N LEU A 40 8.41 2.71 -5.99
CA LEU A 40 8.26 4.14 -6.25
C LEU A 40 7.20 4.41 -7.33
N LYS A 41 7.28 3.69 -8.45
CA LYS A 41 6.31 3.80 -9.56
C LYS A 41 4.90 3.42 -9.12
N ARG A 42 4.76 2.28 -8.42
CA ARG A 42 3.48 1.79 -7.90
C ARG A 42 2.78 2.84 -7.05
N ASN A 43 3.53 3.53 -6.22
CA ASN A 43 2.97 4.44 -5.23
C ASN A 43 2.90 5.89 -5.70
N GLY A 44 3.28 6.19 -6.96
CA GLY A 44 3.19 7.52 -7.54
C GLY A 44 4.22 8.49 -6.98
N PHE A 45 5.46 8.01 -6.75
CA PHE A 45 6.58 8.82 -6.26
C PHE A 45 6.70 10.14 -7.01
N MET A 46 6.83 11.23 -6.25
CA MET A 46 6.98 12.58 -6.79
C MET A 46 8.13 13.31 -6.09
N PRO A 47 9.29 13.49 -6.77
CA PRO A 47 10.46 14.13 -6.18
C PRO A 47 10.23 15.54 -5.67
N ALA A 48 9.34 16.31 -6.32
CA ALA A 48 9.04 17.71 -5.96
C ALA A 48 8.35 17.88 -4.59
N VAL A 49 7.74 16.81 -4.06
CA VAL A 49 7.14 16.80 -2.71
C VAL A 49 7.86 15.83 -1.76
N SER A 50 8.86 15.12 -2.26
CA SER A 50 9.76 14.28 -1.46
C SER A 50 10.96 15.12 -1.02
N VAL A 51 11.43 14.89 0.19
CA VAL A 51 12.45 15.74 0.82
C VAL A 51 13.59 14.92 1.40
N GLY A 52 14.77 15.51 1.49
CA GLY A 52 15.93 14.89 2.07
C GLY A 52 16.78 15.87 2.87
N ALA A 53 17.51 15.32 3.84
CA ALA A 53 18.59 15.99 4.56
C ALA A 53 19.94 15.53 4.02
N PHE A 54 20.81 16.46 3.72
CA PHE A 54 22.11 16.21 3.10
C PHE A 54 23.26 16.73 3.98
N VAL A 55 24.30 15.92 4.09
CA VAL A 55 25.60 16.28 4.68
C VAL A 55 26.65 16.02 3.61
N ASP A 56 27.43 17.02 3.27
CA ASP A 56 28.46 16.94 2.23
C ASP A 56 27.98 16.27 0.92
N LYS A 57 26.78 16.65 0.48
CA LYS A 57 26.05 16.11 -0.69
C LYS A 57 25.51 14.68 -0.53
N THR A 58 25.79 14.00 0.59
CA THR A 58 25.27 12.67 0.88
C THR A 58 23.87 12.77 1.49
N LEU A 59 22.90 12.04 0.96
CA LEU A 59 21.55 11.93 1.49
C LEU A 59 21.55 11.08 2.77
N VAL A 60 21.30 11.69 3.92
CA VAL A 60 21.37 11.02 5.24
C VAL A 60 20.00 10.77 5.88
N ALA A 61 18.97 11.45 5.40
CA ALA A 61 17.58 11.19 5.80
C ALA A 61 16.64 11.61 4.67
N PHE A 62 15.47 10.98 4.60
CA PHE A 62 14.52 11.23 3.53
C PHE A 62 13.08 10.99 3.98
N ILE A 63 12.16 11.64 3.28
CA ILE A 63 10.74 11.29 3.21
C ILE A 63 10.38 11.19 1.73
N LEU A 64 10.02 9.98 1.29
CA LEU A 64 9.57 9.70 -0.06
C LEU A 64 8.06 9.86 -0.12
N ASN A 65 7.56 10.66 -1.02
CA ASN A 65 6.13 10.96 -1.11
C ASN A 65 5.59 10.66 -2.50
N GLY A 66 4.33 10.22 -2.55
CA GLY A 66 3.51 10.15 -3.75
C GLY A 66 2.38 11.17 -3.70
N VAL A 67 1.80 11.47 -4.86
CA VAL A 67 0.66 12.39 -4.98
C VAL A 67 -0.42 11.78 -5.84
N ARG A 68 -1.67 11.84 -5.38
CA ARG A 68 -2.87 11.44 -6.13
C ARG A 68 -4.07 12.30 -5.73
N GLU A 69 -5.10 12.29 -6.58
CA GLU A 69 -6.46 12.57 -6.12
C GLU A 69 -6.93 11.39 -5.25
N TRP A 70 -7.26 11.68 -3.99
CA TRP A 70 -7.69 10.69 -3.01
C TRP A 70 -8.86 11.22 -2.21
N ASP A 71 -9.98 10.49 -2.20
CA ASP A 71 -11.24 10.97 -1.58
C ASP A 71 -11.66 12.37 -2.07
N ASN A 72 -11.46 12.66 -3.38
CA ASN A 72 -11.70 13.94 -4.04
C ASN A 72 -10.81 15.09 -3.53
N GLU A 73 -9.71 14.79 -2.88
CA GLU A 73 -8.74 15.77 -2.39
C GLU A 73 -7.33 15.46 -2.90
N LYS A 74 -6.59 16.47 -3.33
CA LYS A 74 -5.18 16.30 -3.68
C LYS A 74 -4.40 15.93 -2.43
N THR A 75 -3.92 14.70 -2.40
CA THR A 75 -3.28 14.08 -1.23
C THR A 75 -1.84 13.73 -1.52
N VAL A 76 -0.96 14.05 -0.57
CA VAL A 76 0.39 13.49 -0.47
C VAL A 76 0.34 12.25 0.42
N TYR A 77 1.07 11.21 0.04
CA TYR A 77 1.19 9.98 0.81
C TYR A 77 2.65 9.64 1.05
N ASP A 78 3.01 9.35 2.30
CA ASP A 78 4.36 8.88 2.70
C ASP A 78 4.59 7.45 2.22
N LEU A 79 5.53 7.27 1.30
CA LEU A 79 5.95 5.97 0.75
C LEU A 79 7.01 5.30 1.60
N GLY A 80 7.71 6.08 2.40
CA GLY A 80 8.80 5.64 3.25
C GLY A 80 9.62 6.79 3.80
N THR A 81 9.83 6.72 5.08
CA THR A 81 10.57 7.70 5.89
C THR A 81 11.75 7.01 6.54
N GLY A 82 12.97 7.54 6.35
CA GLY A 82 14.18 6.93 6.87
C GLY A 82 15.25 7.95 7.30
N VAL A 83 16.04 7.53 8.30
CA VAL A 83 17.25 8.23 8.76
C VAL A 83 18.36 7.21 8.91
N ILE A 84 19.51 7.46 8.29
CA ILE A 84 20.70 6.63 8.45
C ILE A 84 21.08 6.56 9.93
N PRO A 85 21.49 5.39 10.47
CA PRO A 85 21.69 5.19 11.91
C PRO A 85 22.47 6.28 12.63
N ASP A 86 23.60 6.73 12.06
CA ASP A 86 24.51 7.72 12.65
C ASP A 86 23.89 9.12 12.80
N PHE A 87 22.80 9.39 12.08
CA PHE A 87 22.12 10.70 12.09
C PHE A 87 20.79 10.68 12.87
N ARG A 88 20.45 9.58 13.50
CA ARG A 88 19.21 9.46 14.29
C ARG A 88 19.28 10.29 15.57
N ARG A 89 18.10 10.63 16.13
CA ARG A 89 17.93 11.42 17.38
C ARG A 89 18.45 12.85 17.33
N THR A 90 18.67 13.41 16.15
CA THR A 90 19.15 14.78 15.93
C THR A 90 18.04 15.78 15.58
N GLY A 91 16.78 15.33 15.56
CA GLY A 91 15.63 16.17 15.19
C GLY A 91 15.38 16.29 13.68
N ILE A 92 16.23 15.72 12.83
CA ILE A 92 16.15 15.80 11.35
C ILE A 92 14.75 15.48 10.81
N MET A 93 14.10 14.43 11.33
CA MET A 93 12.80 14.02 10.83
C MET A 93 11.72 15.06 11.07
N GLY A 94 11.78 15.79 12.20
CA GLY A 94 10.89 16.92 12.47
C GLY A 94 11.03 18.02 11.41
N GLU A 95 12.27 18.37 11.05
CA GLU A 95 12.55 19.40 10.03
C GLU A 95 12.08 18.94 8.63
N LEU A 96 12.28 17.67 8.27
CA LEU A 96 11.77 17.14 7.01
C LEU A 96 10.23 17.16 6.95
N LEU A 97 9.53 16.79 8.02
CA LEU A 97 8.06 16.86 8.09
C LEU A 97 7.53 18.30 8.03
N ASN A 98 8.28 19.26 8.62
CA ASN A 98 7.96 20.68 8.50
C ASN A 98 8.13 21.16 7.04
N LEU A 99 9.20 20.73 6.37
CA LEU A 99 9.44 21.06 4.97
C LEU A 99 8.35 20.49 4.05
N VAL A 100 7.96 19.21 4.23
CA VAL A 100 6.83 18.63 3.48
C VAL A 100 5.55 19.43 3.74
N SER A 101 5.28 19.81 5.00
CA SER A 101 4.08 20.59 5.33
C SER A 101 4.08 21.95 4.62
N ALA A 102 5.22 22.65 4.57
CA ALA A 102 5.35 23.92 3.84
C ALA A 102 5.13 23.73 2.33
N ILE A 103 5.65 22.64 1.75
CA ILE A 103 5.44 22.28 0.34
C ILE A 103 3.97 22.01 0.07
N CYS A 104 3.28 21.27 0.96
CA CYS A 104 1.85 20.98 0.84
C CYS A 104 1.02 22.28 0.82
N ILE A 105 1.24 23.17 1.76
CA ILE A 105 0.54 24.45 1.85
C ILE A 105 0.78 25.29 0.58
N LYS A 106 2.05 25.44 0.16
CA LYS A 106 2.42 26.19 -1.05
C LYS A 106 1.74 25.66 -2.31
N ASN A 107 1.56 24.35 -2.43
CA ASN A 107 0.97 23.68 -3.60
C ASN A 107 -0.54 23.40 -3.45
N LYS A 108 -1.19 23.97 -2.42
CA LYS A 108 -2.62 23.78 -2.15
C LYS A 108 -3.02 22.30 -2.02
N ILE A 109 -2.14 21.50 -1.41
CA ILE A 109 -2.41 20.10 -1.08
C ILE A 109 -3.06 20.09 0.30
N ARG A 110 -4.23 19.50 0.40
CA ARG A 110 -5.05 19.56 1.62
C ARG A 110 -4.78 18.45 2.61
N VAL A 111 -4.30 17.30 2.13
CA VAL A 111 -4.14 16.11 2.96
C VAL A 111 -2.73 15.55 2.83
N TYR A 112 -2.12 15.21 3.96
CA TYR A 112 -0.93 14.37 4.03
C TYR A 112 -1.28 13.11 4.81
N GLN A 113 -1.11 11.95 4.18
CA GLN A 113 -1.47 10.64 4.70
C GLN A 113 -0.25 9.76 4.84
N LEU A 114 -0.24 8.91 5.85
CA LEU A 114 0.79 7.89 6.07
C LEU A 114 0.21 6.65 6.74
N GLU A 115 0.94 5.56 6.68
CA GLU A 115 0.65 4.34 7.45
C GLU A 115 1.81 4.07 8.42
N VAL A 116 1.50 3.71 9.66
CA VAL A 116 2.49 3.40 10.69
C VAL A 116 2.11 2.14 11.45
N ILE A 117 3.07 1.24 11.66
CA ILE A 117 2.89 0.05 12.50
C ILE A 117 2.52 0.48 13.92
N GLN A 118 1.47 -0.14 14.50
CA GLN A 118 0.95 0.26 15.82
C GLN A 118 2.01 0.16 16.93
N ASP A 119 2.89 -0.83 16.85
CA ASP A 119 3.94 -1.05 17.84
C ASP A 119 5.15 -0.09 17.67
N ASN A 120 5.17 0.75 16.61
CA ASN A 120 6.21 1.77 16.43
C ASN A 120 5.88 3.06 17.19
N GLU A 121 5.92 2.98 18.52
CA GLU A 121 5.56 4.08 19.42
C GLU A 121 6.37 5.36 19.16
N LYS A 122 7.64 5.23 18.75
CA LYS A 122 8.49 6.38 18.44
C LYS A 122 8.00 7.16 17.24
N ALA A 123 7.68 6.47 16.15
CA ALA A 123 7.13 7.08 14.94
C ALA A 123 5.73 7.66 15.22
N LEU A 124 4.88 6.90 15.93
CA LEU A 124 3.53 7.33 16.29
C LEU A 124 3.55 8.64 17.12
N THR A 125 4.45 8.72 18.10
CA THR A 125 4.62 9.93 18.91
C THR A 125 5.06 11.13 18.07
N LEU A 126 6.01 10.91 17.15
CA LEU A 126 6.49 11.95 16.23
C LEU A 126 5.34 12.44 15.33
N TYR A 127 4.60 11.55 14.69
CA TYR A 127 3.51 11.93 13.79
C TYR A 127 2.37 12.64 14.51
N LYS A 128 1.98 12.19 15.72
CA LYS A 128 0.99 12.91 16.55
C LYS A 128 1.47 14.32 16.90
N LYS A 129 2.75 14.49 17.28
CA LYS A 129 3.35 15.80 17.56
C LYS A 129 3.36 16.71 16.33
N GLN A 130 3.44 16.13 15.14
CA GLN A 130 3.38 16.83 13.85
C GLN A 130 1.95 17.11 13.36
N GLY A 131 0.94 16.77 14.15
CA GLY A 131 -0.46 17.06 13.87
C GLY A 131 -1.21 16.01 13.06
N PHE A 132 -0.63 14.82 12.87
CA PHE A 132 -1.35 13.69 12.30
C PHE A 132 -2.33 13.08 13.29
N GLN A 133 -3.49 12.69 12.80
CA GLN A 133 -4.55 12.01 13.56
C GLN A 133 -4.80 10.63 12.95
N VAL A 134 -5.15 9.66 13.79
CA VAL A 134 -5.54 8.32 13.33
C VAL A 134 -6.91 8.41 12.65
N ASP A 135 -6.96 7.98 11.39
CA ASP A 135 -8.18 7.91 10.58
C ASP A 135 -8.76 6.49 10.60
N ARG A 136 -7.91 5.49 10.39
CA ARG A 136 -8.30 4.07 10.32
C ARG A 136 -7.31 3.16 11.03
N VAL A 137 -7.82 1.97 11.39
CA VAL A 137 -7.01 0.82 11.82
C VAL A 137 -7.00 -0.20 10.69
N LEU A 138 -5.82 -0.61 10.28
CA LEU A 138 -5.60 -1.53 9.17
C LEU A 138 -5.00 -2.84 9.66
N ASN A 139 -5.63 -3.97 9.34
CA ASN A 139 -5.11 -5.30 9.59
C ASN A 139 -4.28 -5.79 8.40
N CYS A 140 -3.09 -6.34 8.66
CA CYS A 140 -2.29 -7.04 7.66
C CYS A 140 -2.34 -8.53 7.94
N TYR A 141 -2.81 -9.29 6.95
CA TYR A 141 -3.02 -10.72 7.04
C TYR A 141 -1.97 -11.49 6.27
N GLN A 142 -1.61 -12.67 6.79
CA GLN A 142 -0.68 -13.60 6.17
C GLN A 142 -1.21 -15.02 6.25
N LEU A 143 -0.99 -15.79 5.20
CA LEU A 143 -1.21 -17.24 5.15
C LEU A 143 0.07 -17.92 4.68
N THR A 144 0.52 -18.90 5.46
CA THR A 144 1.66 -19.78 5.12
C THR A 144 1.15 -21.21 4.89
N GLY A 145 1.79 -21.94 3.97
CA GLY A 145 1.49 -23.35 3.74
C GLY A 145 0.34 -23.62 2.78
N GLY A 146 -0.04 -22.62 1.96
CA GLY A 146 -1.05 -22.77 0.90
C GLY A 146 -2.50 -22.79 1.40
N ILE A 147 -3.43 -22.64 0.46
CA ILE A 147 -4.87 -22.68 0.73
C ILE A 147 -5.35 -24.12 0.62
N LYS A 148 -5.94 -24.66 1.69
CA LYS A 148 -6.63 -25.94 1.62
C LYS A 148 -7.95 -25.75 0.92
N GLU A 149 -8.22 -26.56 -0.10
CA GLU A 149 -9.50 -26.53 -0.82
C GLU A 149 -10.62 -26.86 0.18
N PRO A 150 -11.56 -25.95 0.39
CA PRO A 150 -12.70 -26.24 1.24
C PRO A 150 -13.76 -26.93 0.41
N GLY A 151 -14.00 -28.21 0.57
CA GLY A 151 -15.14 -28.99 0.13
C GLY A 151 -15.80 -28.65 -1.24
N ILE A 152 -16.95 -29.23 -1.52
CA ILE A 152 -17.68 -29.07 -2.80
C ILE A 152 -18.25 -27.65 -2.90
N TYR A 153 -17.83 -26.88 -3.91
CA TYR A 153 -18.37 -25.56 -4.27
C TYR A 153 -19.05 -25.60 -5.64
N LYS A 154 -19.94 -24.65 -5.86
CA LYS A 154 -20.41 -24.36 -7.21
C LYS A 154 -19.22 -23.81 -7.98
N ALA A 155 -18.79 -24.51 -9.02
CA ALA A 155 -17.74 -24.01 -9.91
C ALA A 155 -18.26 -22.77 -10.66
N TRP A 156 -17.68 -21.61 -10.36
CA TRP A 156 -17.94 -20.40 -11.11
C TRP A 156 -17.02 -20.35 -12.34
N LYS A 157 -17.49 -19.75 -13.43
CA LYS A 157 -16.64 -19.53 -14.59
C LYS A 157 -15.67 -18.39 -14.29
N LEU A 158 -14.37 -18.70 -14.25
CA LEU A 158 -13.29 -17.75 -14.03
C LEU A 158 -12.70 -17.33 -15.39
N GLU A 159 -12.33 -16.07 -15.50
CA GLU A 159 -11.60 -15.50 -16.64
C GLU A 159 -10.35 -14.81 -16.14
N HIS A 160 -9.26 -14.84 -16.94
CA HIS A 160 -7.95 -14.30 -16.59
C HIS A 160 -7.54 -13.21 -17.59
N PRO A 161 -8.05 -11.98 -17.45
CA PRO A 161 -7.64 -10.87 -18.32
C PRO A 161 -6.22 -10.43 -17.99
N GLU A 162 -5.54 -9.80 -18.94
CA GLU A 162 -4.23 -9.18 -18.71
C GLU A 162 -4.28 -7.98 -17.76
N LYS A 163 -5.43 -7.33 -17.67
CA LYS A 163 -5.73 -6.20 -16.77
C LYS A 163 -7.23 -6.01 -16.60
N ILE A 164 -7.63 -5.31 -15.56
CA ILE A 164 -9.00 -4.80 -15.42
C ILE A 164 -9.18 -3.61 -16.37
N GLN A 165 -10.21 -3.65 -17.20
CA GLN A 165 -10.51 -2.57 -18.16
C GLN A 165 -11.18 -1.37 -17.46
N GLU A 166 -11.11 -0.19 -18.08
CA GLU A 166 -11.64 1.04 -17.46
C GLU A 166 -13.13 0.93 -17.11
N ALA A 167 -13.94 0.35 -18.01
CA ALA A 167 -15.36 0.10 -17.74
C ALA A 167 -15.59 -0.86 -16.56
N GLN A 168 -14.69 -1.83 -16.37
CA GLN A 168 -14.77 -2.76 -15.23
C GLN A 168 -14.38 -2.06 -13.92
N TRP A 169 -13.38 -1.17 -13.93
CA TRP A 169 -13.02 -0.37 -12.76
C TRP A 169 -14.20 0.46 -12.25
N THR A 170 -15.02 1.00 -13.15
CA THR A 170 -16.23 1.74 -12.79
C THR A 170 -17.25 0.87 -12.07
N ILE A 171 -17.36 -0.41 -12.48
CA ILE A 171 -18.28 -1.37 -11.85
C ILE A 171 -17.76 -1.84 -10.48
N VAL A 172 -16.49 -2.25 -10.41
CA VAL A 172 -15.95 -2.90 -9.21
C VAL A 172 -15.76 -1.96 -8.02
N LYS A 173 -15.74 -0.64 -8.23
CA LYS A 173 -15.71 0.32 -7.12
C LYS A 173 -16.91 0.17 -6.16
N ASP A 174 -18.05 -0.28 -6.69
CA ASP A 174 -19.27 -0.49 -5.91
C ASP A 174 -19.27 -1.85 -5.16
N PHE A 175 -18.25 -2.68 -5.37
CA PHE A 175 -18.06 -3.94 -4.62
C PHE A 175 -17.41 -3.73 -3.26
N TRP A 176 -16.81 -2.57 -3.03
CA TRP A 176 -16.11 -2.25 -1.80
C TRP A 176 -17.05 -1.61 -0.77
N THR A 177 -17.01 -2.11 0.44
CA THR A 177 -17.62 -1.44 1.59
C THR A 177 -16.68 -0.34 2.10
N TYR A 178 -15.37 -0.60 2.06
CA TYR A 178 -14.30 0.34 2.35
C TYR A 178 -13.31 0.31 1.19
N PRO A 179 -12.87 1.47 0.66
CA PRO A 179 -11.96 1.50 -0.47
C PRO A 179 -10.60 0.88 -0.12
N PRO A 180 -9.92 0.25 -1.09
CA PRO A 180 -8.55 -0.22 -0.90
C PRO A 180 -7.63 0.89 -0.42
N SER A 181 -6.57 0.52 0.33
CA SER A 181 -5.54 1.49 0.74
C SER A 181 -4.76 2.04 -0.45
N TRP A 182 -3.99 3.10 -0.23
CA TRP A 182 -3.19 3.76 -1.26
C TRP A 182 -2.38 2.80 -2.14
N GLN A 183 -1.68 1.86 -1.50
CA GLN A 183 -0.83 0.88 -2.20
C GLN A 183 -1.62 -0.13 -3.01
N ASN A 184 -2.90 -0.33 -2.69
CA ASN A 184 -3.78 -1.31 -3.31
C ASN A 184 -4.83 -0.67 -4.22
N ALA A 185 -4.83 0.66 -4.36
CA ALA A 185 -5.78 1.40 -5.19
C ALA A 185 -5.60 1.12 -6.69
N LYS A 186 -6.62 1.48 -7.48
CA LYS A 186 -6.61 1.36 -8.94
C LYS A 186 -5.32 1.92 -9.55
N ASP A 187 -4.93 3.14 -9.16
CA ASP A 187 -3.74 3.80 -9.71
C ASP A 187 -2.46 3.01 -9.45
N ALA A 188 -2.32 2.46 -8.23
CA ALA A 188 -1.19 1.61 -7.87
C ALA A 188 -1.14 0.32 -8.68
N VAL A 189 -2.30 -0.30 -8.91
CA VAL A 189 -2.41 -1.50 -9.73
C VAL A 189 -2.10 -1.20 -11.19
N CYS A 190 -2.68 -0.13 -11.75
CA CYS A 190 -2.48 0.25 -13.14
C CYS A 190 -1.03 0.65 -13.44
N ALA A 191 -0.34 1.31 -12.49
CA ALA A 191 1.06 1.74 -12.66
C ALA A 191 2.02 0.59 -12.94
N ILE A 192 1.77 -0.60 -12.37
CA ILE A 192 2.61 -1.79 -12.53
C ILE A 192 1.77 -3.03 -12.93
N ALA A 193 0.76 -2.85 -13.77
CA ALA A 193 -0.23 -3.88 -14.11
C ALA A 193 0.37 -5.24 -14.52
N ARG A 194 1.53 -5.25 -15.21
CA ARG A 194 2.21 -6.48 -15.64
C ARG A 194 2.74 -7.35 -14.49
N SER A 195 2.90 -6.77 -13.29
CA SER A 195 3.34 -7.50 -12.09
C SER A 195 2.25 -8.37 -11.49
N PHE A 196 1.00 -8.18 -11.90
CA PHE A 196 -0.16 -8.83 -11.32
C PHE A 196 -0.79 -9.86 -12.24
N SER A 197 -1.41 -10.88 -11.63
CA SER A 197 -2.42 -11.76 -12.24
C SER A 197 -3.81 -11.30 -11.80
N TYR A 198 -4.77 -11.51 -12.68
CA TYR A 198 -6.14 -11.04 -12.51
C TYR A 198 -7.12 -12.20 -12.69
N THR A 199 -8.05 -12.32 -11.77
CA THR A 199 -9.18 -13.24 -11.86
C THR A 199 -10.47 -12.45 -11.83
N ILE A 200 -11.37 -12.68 -12.78
CA ILE A 200 -12.70 -12.12 -12.77
C ILE A 200 -13.75 -13.25 -12.85
N VAL A 201 -14.90 -13.01 -12.23
CA VAL A 201 -16.05 -13.91 -12.26
C VAL A 201 -17.22 -13.20 -12.88
N LYS A 202 -17.85 -13.83 -13.88
CA LYS A 202 -19.06 -13.34 -14.51
C LYS A 202 -20.23 -14.30 -14.29
N PHE A 203 -21.41 -13.75 -14.15
CA PHE A 203 -22.68 -14.47 -14.13
C PHE A 203 -23.68 -13.73 -15.00
N ASP A 204 -24.31 -14.45 -15.94
CA ASP A 204 -25.20 -13.88 -16.95
C ASP A 204 -24.63 -12.64 -17.65
N GLY A 205 -23.34 -12.71 -18.00
CA GLY A 205 -22.61 -11.62 -18.66
C GLY A 205 -22.15 -10.50 -17.73
N ASN A 206 -22.64 -10.42 -16.49
CA ASN A 206 -22.32 -9.39 -15.53
C ASN A 206 -21.11 -9.76 -14.69
N LEU A 207 -20.21 -8.81 -14.46
CA LEU A 207 -19.09 -8.96 -13.53
C LEU A 207 -19.62 -8.99 -12.09
N ILE A 208 -19.36 -10.09 -11.36
CA ILE A 208 -19.86 -10.30 -10.00
C ILE A 208 -18.75 -10.43 -8.95
N GLY A 209 -17.51 -10.58 -9.37
CA GLY A 209 -16.37 -10.67 -8.44
C GLY A 209 -15.04 -10.58 -9.18
N TYR A 210 -14.01 -10.18 -8.48
CA TYR A 210 -12.65 -10.13 -9.01
C TYR A 210 -11.61 -10.24 -7.92
N GLY A 211 -10.39 -10.57 -8.31
CA GLY A 211 -9.21 -10.57 -7.46
C GLY A 211 -7.95 -10.26 -8.25
N ILE A 212 -6.96 -9.74 -7.55
CA ILE A 212 -5.66 -9.34 -8.10
C ILE A 212 -4.57 -9.80 -7.16
N VAL A 213 -3.56 -10.51 -7.68
CA VAL A 213 -2.43 -11.02 -6.90
C VAL A 213 -1.11 -10.67 -7.58
N ASP A 214 -0.08 -10.36 -6.78
CA ASP A 214 1.29 -10.24 -7.25
C ASP A 214 1.83 -11.62 -7.67
N LYS A 215 2.33 -11.71 -8.91
CA LYS A 215 2.80 -12.97 -9.52
C LYS A 215 3.96 -13.62 -8.77
N ILE A 216 4.75 -12.83 -8.05
CA ILE A 216 5.99 -13.28 -7.40
C ILE A 216 5.85 -13.33 -5.89
N LYS A 217 5.27 -12.27 -5.29
CA LYS A 217 5.22 -12.10 -3.84
C LYS A 217 4.01 -12.77 -3.17
N GLY A 218 2.94 -13.05 -3.92
CA GLY A 218 1.70 -13.59 -3.36
C GLY A 218 0.83 -12.55 -2.63
N ASP A 219 1.15 -11.27 -2.77
CA ASP A 219 0.35 -10.21 -2.19
C ASP A 219 -0.99 -10.08 -2.95
N ILE A 220 -2.09 -10.36 -2.28
CA ILE A 220 -3.43 -10.13 -2.80
C ILE A 220 -3.73 -8.65 -2.57
N VAL A 221 -3.68 -7.88 -3.65
CA VAL A 221 -3.86 -6.41 -3.56
C VAL A 221 -5.32 -6.01 -3.57
N GLN A 222 -6.18 -6.82 -4.21
CA GLN A 222 -7.63 -6.61 -4.20
C GLN A 222 -8.36 -7.95 -4.28
N LEU A 223 -9.46 -8.07 -3.57
CA LEU A 223 -10.42 -9.18 -3.63
C LEU A 223 -11.79 -8.64 -3.24
N ALA A 224 -12.73 -8.60 -4.17
CA ALA A 224 -14.06 -8.11 -3.90
C ALA A 224 -15.15 -8.86 -4.69
N VAL A 225 -16.32 -8.93 -4.10
CA VAL A 225 -17.52 -9.58 -4.66
C VAL A 225 -18.70 -8.62 -4.56
N HIS A 226 -19.44 -8.50 -5.64
CA HIS A 226 -20.68 -7.72 -5.70
C HIS A 226 -21.60 -8.11 -4.53
N PRO A 227 -22.18 -7.16 -3.80
CA PRO A 227 -22.95 -7.42 -2.57
C PRO A 227 -23.99 -8.52 -2.68
N GLN A 228 -24.74 -8.57 -3.78
CA GLN A 228 -25.80 -9.58 -4.03
C GLN A 228 -25.29 -11.02 -4.23
N TYR A 229 -24.00 -11.19 -4.56
CA TYR A 229 -23.38 -12.51 -4.80
C TYR A 229 -22.44 -12.93 -3.66
N ARG A 230 -22.42 -12.17 -2.56
CA ARG A 230 -21.67 -12.55 -1.35
C ARG A 230 -22.25 -13.80 -0.72
N ARG A 231 -21.42 -14.56 0.01
CA ARG A 231 -21.78 -15.82 0.70
C ARG A 231 -22.17 -16.99 -0.24
N MET A 232 -21.95 -16.84 -1.53
CA MET A 232 -22.22 -17.87 -2.56
C MET A 232 -20.94 -18.59 -3.04
N GLY A 233 -19.82 -18.46 -2.33
CA GLY A 233 -18.54 -19.11 -2.66
C GLY A 233 -17.65 -18.33 -3.64
N VAL A 234 -18.11 -17.25 -4.25
CA VAL A 234 -17.38 -16.48 -5.27
C VAL A 234 -15.98 -16.03 -4.77
N ALA A 235 -15.89 -15.44 -3.57
CA ALA A 235 -14.61 -15.01 -3.02
C ALA A 235 -13.63 -16.19 -2.77
N THR A 236 -14.17 -17.36 -2.40
CA THR A 236 -13.37 -18.58 -2.19
C THR A 236 -12.77 -19.08 -3.49
N GLU A 237 -13.56 -19.16 -4.56
CA GLU A 237 -13.09 -19.56 -5.89
C GLU A 237 -12.02 -18.61 -6.43
N ILE A 238 -12.26 -17.29 -6.29
CA ILE A 238 -11.26 -16.27 -6.68
C ILE A 238 -9.96 -16.47 -5.90
N LEU A 239 -10.04 -16.65 -4.59
CA LEU A 239 -8.85 -16.78 -3.75
C LEU A 239 -8.06 -18.06 -4.09
N LEU A 240 -8.73 -19.19 -4.31
CA LEU A 240 -8.14 -20.44 -4.74
C LEU A 240 -7.43 -20.30 -6.10
N ASP A 241 -8.08 -19.60 -7.02
CA ASP A 241 -7.51 -19.37 -8.34
C ASP A 241 -6.30 -18.45 -8.28
N LEU A 242 -6.37 -17.34 -7.53
CA LEU A 242 -5.23 -16.45 -7.31
C LEU A 242 -4.02 -17.17 -6.70
N SER A 243 -4.26 -18.13 -5.79
CA SER A 243 -3.17 -18.93 -5.20
C SER A 243 -2.41 -19.79 -6.22
N LYS A 244 -3.05 -20.17 -7.31
CA LYS A 244 -2.44 -20.91 -8.43
C LYS A 244 -1.69 -20.00 -9.41
N GLN A 245 -1.96 -18.69 -9.36
CA GLN A 245 -1.39 -17.70 -10.28
C GLN A 245 -0.17 -16.95 -9.73
N THR A 246 0.24 -17.23 -8.50
CA THR A 246 1.47 -16.69 -7.90
C THR A 246 2.52 -17.76 -7.72
N LYS A 247 3.80 -17.36 -7.74
CA LYS A 247 4.94 -18.26 -7.44
C LYS A 247 5.18 -18.42 -5.94
N SER A 248 4.58 -17.59 -5.12
CA SER A 248 4.76 -17.61 -3.66
C SER A 248 3.91 -18.71 -3.01
N LEU A 249 4.48 -19.43 -2.06
CA LEU A 249 3.75 -20.31 -1.15
C LEU A 249 3.13 -19.55 0.04
N GLU A 250 3.52 -18.31 0.21
CA GLU A 250 3.00 -17.38 1.20
C GLU A 250 2.09 -16.36 0.52
N MET A 251 0.95 -16.10 1.11
CA MET A 251 0.01 -15.09 0.62
C MET A 251 -0.23 -14.02 1.69
N LYS A 252 -0.27 -12.77 1.28
CA LYS A 252 -0.55 -11.64 2.17
C LYS A 252 -1.71 -10.80 1.65
N VAL A 253 -2.45 -10.22 2.57
CA VAL A 253 -3.44 -9.18 2.30
C VAL A 253 -3.14 -8.03 3.27
N ILE A 254 -2.53 -6.99 2.78
CA ILE A 254 -2.15 -5.84 3.62
C ILE A 254 -3.22 -4.76 3.62
N ASN A 255 -3.31 -4.03 4.73
CA ASN A 255 -4.11 -2.82 4.85
C ASN A 255 -5.62 -3.03 4.66
N VAL A 256 -6.14 -4.09 5.27
CA VAL A 256 -7.58 -4.34 5.36
C VAL A 256 -8.16 -3.48 6.46
N ASP A 257 -9.11 -2.61 6.14
CA ASP A 257 -9.81 -1.79 7.14
C ASP A 257 -10.44 -2.68 8.21
N GLU A 258 -10.20 -2.38 9.49
CA GLU A 258 -10.74 -3.19 10.61
C GLU A 258 -12.27 -3.20 10.62
N ARG A 259 -12.90 -2.14 10.10
CA ARG A 259 -14.36 -2.01 9.98
C ARG A 259 -14.95 -2.89 8.87
N ASP A 260 -14.16 -3.36 7.89
CA ASP A 260 -14.63 -4.30 6.88
C ASP A 260 -14.81 -5.71 7.45
N GLN A 261 -15.89 -5.89 8.20
CA GLN A 261 -16.19 -7.16 8.85
C GLN A 261 -16.29 -8.31 7.84
N ALA A 262 -16.84 -8.08 6.66
CA ALA A 262 -17.03 -9.12 5.65
C ALA A 262 -15.70 -9.71 5.17
N LEU A 263 -14.74 -8.86 4.82
CA LEU A 263 -13.41 -9.28 4.37
C LEU A 263 -12.60 -9.86 5.54
N ASN A 264 -12.63 -9.21 6.72
CA ASN A 264 -11.91 -9.69 7.90
C ASN A 264 -12.39 -11.10 8.34
N ILE A 265 -13.71 -11.36 8.35
CA ILE A 265 -14.26 -12.68 8.67
C ILE A 265 -13.89 -13.71 7.59
N PHE A 266 -13.96 -13.33 6.31
CA PHE A 266 -13.61 -14.20 5.21
C PHE A 266 -12.15 -14.65 5.30
N LEU A 267 -11.20 -13.73 5.47
CA LEU A 267 -9.78 -14.03 5.56
C LEU A 267 -9.47 -14.96 6.75
N LYS A 268 -10.06 -14.70 7.92
CA LYS A 268 -9.93 -15.59 9.10
C LYS A 268 -10.47 -17.00 8.83
N LYS A 269 -11.63 -17.11 8.13
CA LYS A 269 -12.20 -18.40 7.72
C LYS A 269 -11.25 -19.14 6.76
N MET A 270 -10.58 -18.42 5.87
CA MET A 270 -9.58 -18.97 4.95
C MET A 270 -8.21 -19.19 5.62
N LYS A 271 -8.14 -19.11 6.97
CA LYS A 271 -6.97 -19.37 7.82
C LYS A 271 -5.84 -18.33 7.71
N PHE A 272 -6.11 -17.18 7.13
CA PHE A 272 -5.21 -16.05 7.26
C PHE A 272 -5.14 -15.55 8.70
N ARG A 273 -3.95 -15.18 9.15
CA ARG A 273 -3.71 -14.64 10.50
C ARG A 273 -3.22 -13.21 10.40
N VAL A 274 -3.65 -12.36 11.30
CA VAL A 274 -3.10 -11.01 11.42
C VAL A 274 -1.66 -11.15 11.93
N PHE A 275 -0.70 -10.58 11.20
CA PHE A 275 0.71 -10.58 11.57
C PHE A 275 1.18 -9.18 12.00
N VAL A 276 0.52 -8.12 11.51
CA VAL A 276 0.78 -6.74 11.95
C VAL A 276 -0.49 -5.92 11.82
N LYS A 277 -0.62 -4.89 12.65
CA LYS A 277 -1.64 -3.83 12.54
C LYS A 277 -0.97 -2.49 12.30
N GLN A 278 -1.63 -1.65 11.53
CA GLN A 278 -1.16 -0.30 11.22
C GLN A 278 -2.23 0.73 11.56
N TYR A 279 -1.81 1.94 11.84
CA TYR A 279 -2.66 3.12 11.78
C TYR A 279 -2.48 3.79 10.42
N ASP A 280 -3.58 4.07 9.74
CA ASP A 280 -3.65 5.07 8.68
C ASP A 280 -3.86 6.42 9.38
N MET A 281 -2.95 7.34 9.16
CA MET A 281 -2.97 8.64 9.81
C MET A 281 -3.02 9.76 8.77
N ARG A 282 -3.79 10.80 9.06
CA ARG A 282 -3.95 11.97 8.19
C ARG A 282 -3.64 13.27 8.92
N LYS A 283 -3.04 14.20 8.20
CA LYS A 283 -2.87 15.60 8.59
C LYS A 283 -3.55 16.47 7.54
N TYR A 284 -4.40 17.40 8.00
CA TYR A 284 -5.13 18.31 7.14
C TYR A 284 -4.50 19.70 7.17
N PHE A 285 -4.41 20.35 6.03
CA PHE A 285 -3.93 21.72 5.89
C PHE A 285 -5.06 22.66 5.56
N SER A 286 -5.07 23.81 6.23
CA SER A 286 -5.94 24.93 5.87
C SER A 286 -5.30 25.65 4.68
N VAL A 287 -5.84 25.45 3.47
CA VAL A 287 -5.35 26.00 2.21
C VAL A 287 -6.50 26.61 1.39
#